data_07abe7b9c6c2babea9dce6c486094a29
#
_entry.id   07abe7b9c6c2babea9dce6c486094a29
#
_cell.length_a   1.000
_cell.length_b   1.000
_cell.length_c   1.000
_cell.angle_alpha   90.00
_cell.angle_beta   90.00
_cell.angle_gamma   90.00
#
_symmetry.space_group_name_H-M   'P 1'
#
loop_
_entity.id
_entity.type
_entity.pdbx_description
1 polymer ?
#
loop_
_entity_poly.entity_id
_entity_poly.type
_entity_poly.pdbx_seq_one_letter_code
_entity_poly.pdbx_strand_id
1 'polypeptide(L)'
;IETLFLFTAFESIDESFDVIVTNPPIRAGKDVVFSFYEGAFKHLKSGGKLYVVIQKKQGAPSTSTKLKEIFGNCEVSDKKSGYFIFRAEKNMS
;
A
#
# COMPACT_ATOMS: atom_id res chain seq x y z
N ILE A 1 16.62 -7.79 4.69
CA ILE A 1 15.31 -7.28 4.24
C ILE A 1 14.78 -6.29 5.25
N GLU A 2 14.49 -5.09 4.80
CA GLU A 2 13.89 -4.08 5.66
C GLU A 2 12.39 -4.04 5.41
N THR A 3 11.61 -4.26 6.47
CA THR A 3 10.16 -4.29 6.42
C THR A 3 9.61 -3.19 7.33
N LEU A 4 8.65 -2.44 6.81
CA LEU A 4 7.96 -1.43 7.59
C LEU A 4 6.48 -1.79 7.71
N PHE A 5 5.99 -1.81 8.94
CA PHE A 5 4.57 -1.90 9.21
C PHE A 5 4.06 -0.50 9.53
N LEU A 6 3.14 0.00 8.72
CA LEU A 6 2.72 1.39 8.80
C LEU A 6 1.23 1.51 9.07
N PHE A 7 0.90 2.25 10.12
CA PHE A 7 -0.48 2.56 10.51
C PHE A 7 -0.75 4.07 10.52
N THR A 8 0.28 4.88 10.31
CA THR A 8 0.19 6.34 10.31
C THR A 8 0.93 6.89 9.09
N ALA A 9 0.88 8.21 8.90
CA ALA A 9 1.53 8.85 7.76
C ALA A 9 3.07 8.74 7.83
N PHE A 10 3.73 8.92 6.69
CA PHE A 10 5.19 8.81 6.54
C PHE A 10 5.96 10.02 7.08
N GLU A 11 5.37 10.79 7.95
CA GLU A 11 6.04 11.97 8.50
C GLU A 11 7.32 11.56 9.21
N SER A 12 8.39 12.28 8.93
CA SER A 12 9.70 12.09 9.56
C SER A 12 10.41 10.77 9.23
N ILE A 13 9.99 10.06 8.18
CA ILE A 13 10.66 8.83 7.74
C ILE A 13 11.50 9.15 6.51
N ASP A 14 12.82 8.96 6.61
CA ASP A 14 13.75 9.18 5.51
C ASP A 14 14.30 7.88 4.91
N GLU A 15 13.95 6.74 5.51
CA GLU A 15 14.47 5.46 5.07
C GLU A 15 13.67 4.88 3.90
N SER A 16 14.33 4.02 3.13
CA SER A 16 13.69 3.23 2.08
C SER A 16 13.62 1.77 2.52
N PHE A 17 12.58 1.08 2.10
CA PHE A 17 12.28 -0.27 2.57
C PHE A 17 12.10 -1.24 1.42
N ASP A 18 12.38 -2.52 1.69
CA ASP A 18 12.10 -3.59 0.74
C ASP A 18 10.63 -3.97 0.74
N VAL A 19 9.99 -3.90 1.90
CA VAL A 19 8.58 -4.28 2.07
C VAL A 19 7.90 -3.28 2.99
N ILE A 20 6.73 -2.82 2.59
CA ILE A 20 5.87 -2.00 3.42
C ILE A 20 4.53 -2.72 3.55
N VAL A 21 4.05 -2.87 4.78
CA VAL A 21 2.74 -3.45 5.06
C VAL A 21 1.89 -2.41 5.77
N THR A 22 0.69 -2.18 5.27
CA THR A 22 -0.19 -1.18 5.88
C THR A 22 -1.62 -1.68 5.95
N ASN A 23 -2.30 -1.28 7.02
CA ASN A 23 -3.74 -1.34 7.14
C ASN A 23 -4.21 0.12 7.19
N PRO A 24 -4.58 0.70 6.04
CA PRO A 24 -4.78 2.15 5.97
C PRO A 24 -6.01 2.62 6.77
N PRO A 25 -5.97 3.87 7.26
CA PRO A 25 -7.09 4.42 8.03
C PRO A 25 -8.24 4.84 7.10
N ILE A 26 -9.05 3.89 6.67
CA ILE A 26 -10.11 4.12 5.68
C ILE A 26 -11.06 5.26 6.11
N ARG A 27 -11.34 5.37 7.40
CA ARG A 27 -12.25 6.41 7.91
C ARG A 27 -11.70 7.83 7.77
N ALA A 28 -10.41 7.98 7.54
CA ALA A 28 -9.80 9.28 7.34
C ALA A 28 -10.11 9.88 5.97
N GLY A 29 -10.65 9.09 5.06
CA GLY A 29 -11.04 9.55 3.73
C GLY A 29 -10.05 9.15 2.65
N LYS A 30 -10.51 9.20 1.40
CA LYS A 30 -9.71 8.75 0.25
C LYS A 30 -8.42 9.54 0.08
N ASP A 31 -8.46 10.85 0.29
CA ASP A 31 -7.27 11.68 0.10
C ASP A 31 -6.14 11.25 1.04
N VAL A 32 -6.47 10.98 2.29
CA VAL A 32 -5.49 10.52 3.27
C VAL A 32 -4.98 9.13 2.91
N VAL A 33 -5.91 8.20 2.60
CA VAL A 33 -5.54 6.83 2.25
C VAL A 33 -4.65 6.80 1.01
N PHE A 34 -5.01 7.58 -0.02
CA PHE A 34 -4.23 7.62 -1.26
C PHE A 34 -2.85 8.22 -1.04
N SER A 35 -2.73 9.18 -0.13
CA SER A 35 -1.42 9.74 0.22
C SER A 35 -0.51 8.69 0.89
N PHE A 36 -1.09 7.74 1.62
CA PHE A 36 -0.34 6.59 2.14
C PHE A 36 0.27 5.76 1.03
N TYR A 37 -0.51 5.50 -0.02
CA TYR A 37 -0.02 4.69 -1.14
C TYR A 37 1.08 5.41 -1.91
N GLU A 38 0.93 6.70 -2.12
CA GLU A 38 1.96 7.49 -2.78
C GLU A 38 3.24 7.57 -1.93
N GLY A 39 3.07 7.75 -0.62
CA GLY A 39 4.20 7.75 0.31
C GLY A 39 4.91 6.40 0.35
N ALA A 40 4.14 5.31 0.32
CA ALA A 40 4.72 3.97 0.26
C ALA A 40 5.57 3.80 -1.01
N PHE A 41 5.08 4.26 -2.16
CA PHE A 41 5.84 4.20 -3.40
C PHE A 41 7.18 4.94 -3.28
N LYS A 42 7.15 6.12 -2.67
CA LYS A 42 8.37 6.92 -2.49
C LYS A 42 9.38 6.26 -1.56
N HIS A 43 8.88 5.56 -0.55
CA HIS A 43 9.73 4.96 0.48
C HIS A 43 10.11 3.51 0.19
N LEU A 44 9.67 2.95 -0.93
CA LEU A 44 10.09 1.63 -1.35
C LEU A 44 11.34 1.71 -2.22
N LYS A 45 12.24 0.76 -2.02
CA LYS A 45 13.36 0.55 -2.92
C LYS A 45 12.85 -0.04 -4.24
N SER A 46 13.61 0.12 -5.32
CA SER A 46 13.29 -0.57 -6.58
C SER A 46 13.17 -2.06 -6.34
N GLY A 47 12.10 -2.66 -6.84
CA GLY A 47 11.80 -4.07 -6.58
C GLY A 47 11.08 -4.31 -5.27
N GLY A 48 10.87 -3.27 -4.47
CA GLY A 48 10.16 -3.39 -3.21
C GLY A 48 8.67 -3.59 -3.39
N LYS A 49 8.01 -4.10 -2.36
CA LYS A 49 6.60 -4.47 -2.42
C LYS A 49 5.79 -3.78 -1.33
N LEU A 50 4.60 -3.35 -1.71
CA LEU A 50 3.61 -2.82 -0.77
C LEU A 50 2.51 -3.87 -0.61
N TYR A 51 2.18 -4.18 0.63
CA TYR A 51 1.03 -5.02 0.96
C TYR A 51 0.00 -4.16 1.69
N VAL A 52 -1.22 -4.14 1.17
CA VAL A 52 -2.32 -3.39 1.76
C VAL A 52 -3.38 -4.38 2.24
N VAL A 53 -3.65 -4.35 3.53
CA VAL A 53 -4.70 -5.17 4.14
C VAL A 53 -5.94 -4.30 4.28
N ILE A 54 -7.02 -4.67 3.60
CA ILE A 54 -8.21 -3.83 3.55
C ILE A 54 -9.47 -4.70 3.53
N GLN A 55 -10.52 -4.25 4.23
CA GLN A 55 -11.80 -4.93 4.19
C GLN A 55 -12.43 -4.75 2.81
N LYS A 56 -12.99 -5.83 2.28
CA LYS A 56 -13.63 -5.85 0.97
C LYS A 56 -14.67 -4.75 0.82
N LYS A 57 -15.45 -4.51 1.88
CA LYS A 57 -16.53 -3.52 1.86
C LYS A 57 -16.07 -2.08 2.09
N GLN A 58 -14.79 -1.85 2.38
CA GLN A 58 -14.28 -0.54 2.74
C GLN A 58 -13.29 0.01 1.72
N GLY A 59 -13.64 -0.07 0.44
CA GLY A 59 -12.89 0.63 -0.59
C GLY A 59 -11.83 -0.22 -1.30
N ALA A 60 -11.97 -1.54 -1.27
CA ALA A 60 -11.04 -2.41 -2.00
C ALA A 60 -10.95 -2.08 -3.48
N PRO A 61 -12.07 -1.85 -4.22
CA PRO A 61 -11.97 -1.49 -5.64
C PRO A 61 -11.20 -0.18 -5.87
N SER A 62 -11.42 0.83 -5.05
CA SER A 62 -10.72 2.11 -5.16
C SER A 62 -9.22 1.94 -4.88
N THR A 63 -8.88 1.12 -3.90
CA THR A 63 -7.50 0.82 -3.56
C THR A 63 -6.79 0.12 -4.72
N SER A 64 -7.42 -0.90 -5.29
CA SER A 64 -6.85 -1.61 -6.43
C SER A 64 -6.59 -0.67 -7.61
N THR A 65 -7.55 0.17 -7.93
CA THR A 65 -7.42 1.14 -9.02
C THR A 65 -6.28 2.12 -8.75
N LYS A 66 -6.21 2.65 -7.54
CA LYS A 66 -5.18 3.63 -7.19
C LYS A 66 -3.79 3.01 -7.18
N LEU A 67 -3.66 1.80 -6.68
CA LEU A 67 -2.37 1.11 -6.66
C LEU A 67 -1.87 0.83 -8.08
N LYS A 68 -2.77 0.44 -8.99
CA LYS A 68 -2.41 0.27 -10.40
C LYS A 68 -1.95 1.57 -11.03
N GLU A 69 -2.57 2.68 -10.66
CA GLU A 69 -2.22 4.00 -11.16
C GLU A 69 -0.82 4.41 -10.69
N ILE A 70 -0.51 4.21 -9.42
CA ILE A 70 0.77 4.62 -8.82
C ILE A 70 1.90 3.67 -9.20
N PHE A 71 1.67 2.38 -9.09
CA PHE A 71 2.70 1.35 -9.24
C PHE A 71 2.75 0.74 -10.64
N GLY A 72 1.67 0.86 -11.40
CA GLY A 72 1.54 0.19 -12.70
C GLY A 72 1.10 -1.26 -12.57
N ASN A 73 0.93 -1.76 -11.36
CA ASN A 73 0.49 -3.13 -11.12
C ASN A 73 -0.20 -3.23 -9.75
N CYS A 74 -1.08 -4.18 -9.62
CA CYS A 74 -1.70 -4.53 -8.35
C CYS A 74 -2.35 -5.90 -8.50
N GLU A 75 -2.10 -6.79 -7.56
CA GLU A 75 -2.75 -8.09 -7.57
C GLU A 75 -3.26 -8.43 -6.18
N VAL A 76 -4.24 -9.32 -6.12
CA VAL A 76 -4.75 -9.84 -4.86
C VAL A 76 -3.82 -10.95 -4.43
N SER A 77 -3.04 -10.70 -3.38
CA SER A 77 -2.12 -11.68 -2.83
C SER A 77 -2.86 -12.74 -2.01
N ASP A 78 -3.91 -12.32 -1.30
CA ASP A 78 -4.70 -13.23 -0.49
C ASP A 78 -6.07 -12.64 -0.22
N LYS A 79 -7.03 -13.52 0.09
CA LYS A 79 -8.38 -13.17 0.50
C LYS A 79 -8.74 -14.02 1.70
N LYS A 80 -9.21 -13.40 2.76
CA LYS A 80 -9.55 -14.17 3.95
C LYS A 80 -10.54 -13.42 4.81
N SER A 81 -11.65 -14.08 5.17
CA SER A 81 -12.62 -13.54 6.13
C SER A 81 -13.11 -12.12 5.80
N GLY A 82 -13.36 -11.84 4.52
CA GLY A 82 -13.85 -10.53 4.10
C GLY A 82 -12.76 -9.48 3.91
N TYR A 83 -11.49 -9.87 4.04
CA TYR A 83 -10.35 -8.99 3.79
C TYR A 83 -9.67 -9.38 2.49
N PHE A 84 -9.12 -8.37 1.81
CA PHE A 84 -8.20 -8.55 0.72
C PHE A 84 -6.81 -8.09 1.15
N ILE A 85 -5.80 -8.80 0.68
CA ILE A 85 -4.42 -8.35 0.78
C ILE A 85 -3.96 -8.06 -0.64
N PHE A 86 -3.78 -6.79 -0.96
CA PHE A 86 -3.26 -6.38 -2.26
C PHE A 86 -1.74 -6.28 -2.21
N ARG A 87 -1.12 -6.66 -3.30
CA ARG A 87 0.32 -6.52 -3.47
C ARG A 87 0.60 -5.66 -4.68
N ALA A 88 1.43 -4.64 -4.49
CA ALA A 88 1.93 -3.81 -5.58
C ALA A 88 3.45 -3.78 -5.49
N GLU A 89 4.13 -3.86 -6.62
CA GLU A 89 5.58 -3.89 -6.66
C GLU A 89 6.11 -2.64 -7.36
N LYS A 90 7.11 -2.01 -6.74
CA LYS A 90 7.79 -0.88 -7.34
C LYS A 90 8.82 -1.39 -8.34
N ASN A 91 8.46 -1.36 -9.61
CA ASN A 91 9.33 -1.85 -10.66
C ASN A 91 10.57 -0.98 -10.81
N MET A 92 11.64 -1.62 -11.22
CA MET A 92 12.86 -0.91 -11.60
C MET A 92 12.61 -0.21 -12.93
N SER A 93 12.84 1.07 -12.94
CA SER A 93 12.70 1.86 -14.16
C SER A 93 14.06 2.29 -14.69
#